data_9ecbfa565b660b80aa67928266ad96ab
#
_entry.id   9ecbfa565b660b80aa67928266ad96ab
#
_cell.length_a   1.000
_cell.length_b   1.000
_cell.length_c   1.000
_cell.angle_alpha   90.00
_cell.angle_beta   90.00
_cell.angle_gamma   90.00
#
_symmetry.space_group_name_H-M   'P 1'
#
loop_
_entity.id
_entity.type
_entity.pdbx_description
1 polymer ?
#
loop_
_entity_poly.entity_id
_entity_poly.type
_entity_poly.pdbx_seq_one_letter_code
_entity_poly.pdbx_strand_id
1 'polypeptide(L)'
;MKKNDVLTIRIEDMGVDGEGIGKVDNIPLFVKDALIGDVVSVKIMKMKKNYGYARLLEILEPSKDRVTPPCEFHRSCGGCQIQALSYEKQLEFKQRKIRNNLKRIGGFSEEMLEQVMEPIIGMDEPYHYRNKAQFPVGRDREGRTVTGFYAGRTHTIIPNRNCLLGMPMNEKILETVLSFMEKYRIEPYDEKTNRGVVRHVLTRYGHTTKEWMVCLVINRTKLPYADALVEELVKLEGMTSISININQKNTNVILGEKVETLWGSPYITDYIHLRTGADWQVEGDGIAYRISPQSFYQVNPIQTEKLYSTALAYAGLTGEESVWDLYCGIGTISLFLAQRAKQVYGVEIVPQAIADAKENAKLNGITNAEFFVGKAEEVLPEFYERMRRGDSGISSGISSGVSGAEVSDMDAATDVQMLTPDVIVVDPPRKGCDTKCLETIVQMFPKRVVYVSCDSATLARDLKFLCENGYEVKRVRGCDMFGQTVSVETVVLLSQQKPDDTIEIDLDLDELDATSAELKATYQEIKD
;
A
#
# COMPACT_ATOMS: atom_id res chain seq x y z
N MET A 1 39.26 -7.94 -11.86
CA MET A 1 38.79 -7.70 -10.47
C MET A 1 38.54 -9.02 -9.76
N LYS A 2 39.00 -9.18 -8.52
CA LYS A 2 38.79 -10.37 -7.66
C LYS A 2 38.39 -9.99 -6.24
N LYS A 3 37.88 -10.95 -5.47
CA LYS A 3 37.54 -10.76 -4.06
C LYS A 3 38.70 -10.18 -3.27
N ASN A 4 38.43 -9.21 -2.42
CA ASN A 4 39.31 -8.43 -1.57
C ASN A 4 40.16 -7.35 -2.28
N ASP A 5 40.06 -7.17 -3.59
CA ASP A 5 40.68 -6.01 -4.24
C ASP A 5 40.05 -4.72 -3.66
N VAL A 6 40.91 -3.70 -3.48
CA VAL A 6 40.49 -2.35 -3.07
C VAL A 6 40.60 -1.42 -4.27
N LEU A 7 39.56 -0.71 -4.59
CA LEU A 7 39.43 0.12 -5.77
C LEU A 7 38.83 1.48 -5.42
N THR A 8 39.19 2.51 -6.16
CA THR A 8 38.49 3.80 -6.17
C THR A 8 37.56 3.83 -7.35
N ILE A 9 36.28 4.13 -7.09
CA ILE A 9 35.24 4.20 -8.13
C ILE A 9 34.36 5.43 -7.93
N ARG A 10 33.85 5.97 -9.04
CA ARG A 10 32.77 6.96 -9.02
C ARG A 10 31.43 6.25 -9.08
N ILE A 11 30.49 6.69 -8.29
CA ILE A 11 29.12 6.19 -8.31
C ILE A 11 28.33 6.96 -9.36
N GLU A 12 27.85 6.25 -10.37
CA GLU A 12 27.18 6.81 -11.55
C GLU A 12 25.66 6.66 -11.50
N ASP A 13 25.15 5.67 -10.75
CA ASP A 13 23.72 5.36 -10.66
C ASP A 13 23.39 4.77 -9.29
N MET A 14 22.09 4.54 -9.03
CA MET A 14 21.59 3.87 -7.82
C MET A 14 20.66 2.72 -8.19
N GLY A 15 20.86 1.59 -7.53
CA GLY A 15 20.02 0.40 -7.65
C GLY A 15 18.66 0.56 -6.97
N VAL A 16 17.75 -0.37 -7.25
CA VAL A 16 16.38 -0.35 -6.72
C VAL A 16 16.30 -0.47 -5.20
N ASP A 17 17.32 -1.04 -4.57
CA ASP A 17 17.46 -1.18 -3.11
C ASP A 17 18.27 -0.04 -2.47
N GLY A 18 18.61 1.01 -3.25
CA GLY A 18 19.30 2.22 -2.78
C GLY A 18 20.84 2.09 -2.74
N GLU A 19 21.42 1.00 -3.25
CA GLU A 19 22.86 0.90 -3.38
C GLU A 19 23.39 1.78 -4.51
N GLY A 20 24.54 2.42 -4.29
CA GLY A 20 25.27 3.09 -5.36
C GLY A 20 25.81 2.09 -6.37
N ILE A 21 25.82 2.45 -7.64
CA ILE A 21 26.37 1.66 -8.73
C ILE A 21 27.51 2.43 -9.38
N GLY A 22 28.73 1.89 -9.28
CA GLY A 22 29.88 2.35 -10.06
C GLY A 22 30.35 1.25 -11.00
N LYS A 23 31.08 1.60 -12.05
CA LYS A 23 31.60 0.63 -13.04
C LYS A 23 33.11 0.60 -13.04
N VAL A 24 33.65 -0.59 -13.19
CA VAL A 24 35.09 -0.84 -13.46
C VAL A 24 35.16 -1.82 -14.63
N ASP A 25 35.84 -1.46 -15.71
CA ASP A 25 35.92 -2.25 -16.94
C ASP A 25 34.53 -2.66 -17.46
N ASN A 26 33.55 -1.75 -17.43
CA ASN A 26 32.13 -1.96 -17.76
C ASN A 26 31.39 -2.97 -16.86
N ILE A 27 31.97 -3.45 -15.78
CA ILE A 27 31.31 -4.35 -14.83
C ILE A 27 30.74 -3.50 -13.68
N PRO A 28 29.40 -3.50 -13.44
CA PRO A 28 28.79 -2.76 -12.36
C PRO A 28 29.11 -3.37 -10.99
N LEU A 29 29.45 -2.51 -10.04
CA LEU A 29 29.67 -2.83 -8.64
C LEU A 29 28.58 -2.15 -7.81
N PHE A 30 27.84 -2.94 -7.03
CA PHE A 30 26.84 -2.46 -6.09
C PHE A 30 27.49 -2.16 -4.75
N VAL A 31 27.34 -0.94 -4.27
CA VAL A 31 27.99 -0.43 -3.05
C VAL A 31 26.94 0.13 -2.11
N LYS A 32 26.68 -0.57 -0.99
CA LYS A 32 25.77 -0.08 0.04
C LYS A 32 26.32 1.22 0.66
N ASP A 33 25.43 2.16 1.03
CA ASP A 33 25.73 3.46 1.66
C ASP A 33 26.52 4.45 0.77
N ALA A 34 26.74 4.13 -0.51
CA ALA A 34 27.28 5.05 -1.51
C ALA A 34 26.15 5.66 -2.35
N LEU A 35 26.28 6.92 -2.72
CA LEU A 35 25.26 7.70 -3.45
C LEU A 35 25.79 8.14 -4.80
N ILE A 36 24.88 8.37 -5.73
CA ILE A 36 25.22 8.91 -7.05
C ILE A 36 26.03 10.21 -6.91
N GLY A 37 27.17 10.27 -7.62
CA GLY A 37 28.11 11.39 -7.56
C GLY A 37 29.25 11.24 -6.57
N ASP A 38 29.18 10.31 -5.60
CA ASP A 38 30.30 10.02 -4.70
C ASP A 38 31.49 9.44 -5.47
N VAL A 39 32.72 9.81 -5.07
CA VAL A 39 33.94 9.04 -5.35
C VAL A 39 34.32 8.29 -4.10
N VAL A 40 34.41 6.97 -4.19
CA VAL A 40 34.55 6.11 -3.01
C VAL A 40 35.67 5.09 -3.14
N SER A 41 36.34 4.81 -2.01
CA SER A 41 37.19 3.62 -1.87
C SER A 41 36.33 2.45 -1.44
N VAL A 42 36.42 1.34 -2.18
CA VAL A 42 35.59 0.15 -1.94
C VAL A 42 36.45 -1.14 -1.93
N LYS A 43 36.00 -2.12 -1.14
CA LYS A 43 36.58 -3.47 -1.13
C LYS A 43 35.61 -4.45 -1.77
N ILE A 44 36.06 -5.20 -2.79
CA ILE A 44 35.26 -6.23 -3.46
C ILE A 44 34.95 -7.36 -2.50
N MET A 45 33.65 -7.60 -2.26
CA MET A 45 33.17 -8.68 -1.40
C MET A 45 32.85 -9.95 -2.18
N LYS A 46 32.22 -9.78 -3.36
CA LYS A 46 31.77 -10.90 -4.20
C LYS A 46 31.69 -10.47 -5.66
N MET A 47 32.23 -11.30 -6.56
CA MET A 47 32.04 -11.14 -8.00
C MET A 47 31.08 -12.19 -8.54
N LYS A 48 30.25 -11.79 -9.47
CA LYS A 48 29.41 -12.61 -10.35
C LYS A 48 29.91 -12.45 -11.78
N LYS A 49 29.31 -13.16 -12.75
CA LYS A 49 29.73 -13.11 -14.16
C LYS A 49 29.68 -11.69 -14.74
N ASN A 50 28.60 -10.95 -14.45
CA ASN A 50 28.28 -9.66 -15.08
C ASN A 50 28.21 -8.48 -14.09
N TYR A 51 28.41 -8.70 -12.77
CA TYR A 51 28.37 -7.66 -11.75
C TYR A 51 29.07 -8.10 -10.46
N GLY A 52 29.30 -7.16 -9.54
CA GLY A 52 29.87 -7.46 -8.24
C GLY A 52 29.22 -6.68 -7.09
N TYR A 53 29.53 -7.10 -5.87
CA TYR A 53 29.19 -6.38 -4.65
C TYR A 53 30.47 -5.91 -3.97
N ALA A 54 30.49 -4.64 -3.58
CA ALA A 54 31.61 -4.07 -2.87
C ALA A 54 31.16 -3.40 -1.57
N ARG A 55 32.04 -3.39 -0.59
CA ARG A 55 31.86 -2.72 0.69
C ARG A 55 32.50 -1.35 0.62
N LEU A 56 31.75 -0.32 0.98
CA LEU A 56 32.26 1.03 1.17
C LEU A 56 33.30 1.04 2.30
N LEU A 57 34.50 1.52 2.01
CA LEU A 57 35.55 1.76 3.01
C LEU A 57 35.58 3.23 3.41
N GLU A 58 35.61 4.13 2.41
CA GLU A 58 35.74 5.55 2.61
C GLU A 58 35.08 6.33 1.47
N ILE A 59 34.53 7.49 1.79
CA ILE A 59 34.03 8.47 0.80
C ILE A 59 35.16 9.47 0.60
N LEU A 60 35.80 9.45 -0.57
CA LEU A 60 36.93 10.32 -0.90
C LEU A 60 36.46 11.72 -1.32
N GLU A 61 35.43 11.76 -2.18
CA GLU A 61 34.74 12.97 -2.61
C GLU A 61 33.24 12.75 -2.43
N PRO A 62 32.57 13.44 -1.49
CA PRO A 62 31.14 13.29 -1.31
C PRO A 62 30.36 13.93 -2.46
N SER A 63 29.24 13.31 -2.83
CA SER A 63 28.25 13.90 -3.74
C SER A 63 27.71 15.21 -3.16
N LYS A 64 27.43 16.18 -4.00
CA LYS A 64 26.77 17.44 -3.61
C LYS A 64 25.35 17.24 -3.03
N ASP A 65 24.73 16.10 -3.35
CA ASP A 65 23.38 15.71 -2.92
C ASP A 65 23.40 14.88 -1.63
N ARG A 66 24.61 14.65 -1.07
CA ARG A 66 24.78 13.94 0.21
C ARG A 66 24.50 14.86 1.39
N VAL A 67 23.69 14.36 2.32
CA VAL A 67 23.42 15.00 3.61
C VAL A 67 23.91 14.12 4.76
N THR A 68 24.16 14.71 5.93
CA THR A 68 24.45 13.94 7.13
C THR A 68 23.14 13.39 7.69
N PRO A 69 22.96 12.04 7.73
CA PRO A 69 21.77 11.45 8.32
C PRO A 69 21.64 11.83 9.79
N PRO A 70 20.47 12.30 10.24
CA PRO A 70 20.27 12.64 11.66
C PRO A 70 20.17 11.41 12.55
N CYS A 71 19.89 10.21 12.00
CA CYS A 71 19.80 8.97 12.74
C CYS A 71 21.17 8.31 12.89
N GLU A 72 21.67 8.15 14.11
CA GLU A 72 22.93 7.49 14.41
C GLU A 72 22.98 6.01 13.96
N PHE A 73 21.82 5.36 13.87
CA PHE A 73 21.68 3.95 13.47
C PHE A 73 21.47 3.75 11.96
N HIS A 74 21.54 4.79 11.13
CA HIS A 74 21.18 4.71 9.70
C HIS A 74 21.95 3.62 8.91
N ARG A 75 23.19 3.30 9.28
CA ARG A 75 23.99 2.23 8.64
C ARG A 75 23.72 0.84 9.19
N SER A 76 23.39 0.75 10.46
CA SER A 76 23.22 -0.52 11.17
C SER A 76 21.78 -1.02 11.17
N CYS A 77 20.78 -0.11 11.23
CA CYS A 77 19.37 -0.41 11.17
C CYS A 77 18.94 -0.77 9.74
N GLY A 78 18.04 -1.74 9.60
CA GLY A 78 17.48 -2.15 8.30
C GLY A 78 16.31 -1.27 7.80
N GLY A 79 15.88 -0.26 8.56
CA GLY A 79 14.67 0.50 8.27
C GLY A 79 14.79 1.51 7.13
N CYS A 80 15.91 2.24 7.05
CA CYS A 80 16.17 3.29 6.06
C CYS A 80 17.31 2.89 5.13
N GLN A 81 17.18 3.17 3.83
CA GLN A 81 18.19 2.84 2.83
C GLN A 81 18.88 4.07 2.23
N ILE A 82 18.17 5.22 2.15
CA ILE A 82 18.61 6.40 1.40
C ILE A 82 18.63 7.69 2.23
N GLN A 83 18.74 7.57 3.57
CA GLN A 83 18.70 8.73 4.48
C GLN A 83 19.88 9.70 4.29
N ALA A 84 20.99 9.24 3.70
CA ALA A 84 22.13 10.08 3.38
C ALA A 84 21.96 10.90 2.08
N LEU A 85 20.86 10.69 1.34
CA LEU A 85 20.50 11.46 0.14
C LEU A 85 19.55 12.60 0.53
N SER A 86 19.74 13.79 -0.03
CA SER A 86 18.81 14.91 0.19
C SER A 86 17.39 14.53 -0.19
N TYR A 87 16.39 15.06 0.53
CA TYR A 87 15.00 14.63 0.33
C TYR A 87 14.50 14.87 -1.09
N GLU A 88 14.86 15.99 -1.68
CA GLU A 88 14.55 16.28 -3.09
C GLU A 88 15.09 15.18 -4.03
N LYS A 89 16.33 14.74 -3.80
CA LYS A 89 16.94 13.67 -4.60
C LYS A 89 16.37 12.27 -4.30
N GLN A 90 15.82 12.07 -3.10
CA GLN A 90 15.03 10.86 -2.81
C GLN A 90 13.75 10.82 -3.68
N LEU A 91 13.08 11.95 -3.86
CA LEU A 91 11.89 12.06 -4.72
C LEU A 91 12.26 11.81 -6.19
N GLU A 92 13.33 12.41 -6.69
CA GLU A 92 13.83 12.15 -8.06
C GLU A 92 14.18 10.65 -8.27
N PHE A 93 14.85 10.04 -7.29
CA PHE A 93 15.17 8.60 -7.32
C PHE A 93 13.89 7.75 -7.41
N LYS A 94 12.87 8.04 -6.62
CA LYS A 94 11.60 7.31 -6.60
C LYS A 94 10.81 7.51 -7.90
N GLN A 95 10.75 8.73 -8.41
CA GLN A 95 10.14 9.04 -9.71
C GLN A 95 10.82 8.26 -10.83
N ARG A 96 12.15 8.26 -10.86
CA ARG A 96 12.94 7.51 -11.84
C ARG A 96 12.75 5.99 -11.71
N LYS A 97 12.62 5.47 -10.49
CA LYS A 97 12.34 4.05 -10.24
C LYS A 97 11.01 3.61 -10.87
N ILE A 98 9.94 4.39 -10.69
CA ILE A 98 8.63 4.13 -11.33
C ILE A 98 8.80 4.14 -12.85
N ARG A 99 9.37 5.20 -13.41
CA ARG A 99 9.59 5.37 -14.86
C ARG A 99 10.37 4.20 -15.46
N ASN A 100 11.48 3.81 -14.81
CA ASN A 100 12.32 2.70 -15.27
C ASN A 100 11.59 1.36 -15.27
N ASN A 101 10.74 1.09 -14.26
CA ASN A 101 9.97 -0.14 -14.22
C ASN A 101 8.87 -0.16 -15.27
N LEU A 102 8.16 0.93 -15.47
CA LEU A 102 7.16 1.08 -16.54
C LEU A 102 7.79 0.88 -17.92
N LYS A 103 8.96 1.47 -18.16
CA LYS A 103 9.67 1.32 -19.42
C LYS A 103 10.18 -0.11 -19.66
N ARG A 104 10.89 -0.68 -18.67
CA ARG A 104 11.63 -1.95 -18.85
C ARG A 104 10.76 -3.20 -18.70
N ILE A 105 9.78 -3.17 -17.80
CA ILE A 105 8.89 -4.28 -17.51
C ILE A 105 7.58 -4.12 -18.25
N GLY A 106 7.00 -2.91 -18.20
CA GLY A 106 5.74 -2.59 -18.87
C GLY A 106 5.86 -2.45 -20.39
N GLY A 107 7.06 -2.13 -20.88
CA GLY A 107 7.31 -1.91 -22.32
C GLY A 107 6.79 -0.56 -22.84
N PHE A 108 6.43 0.36 -21.94
CA PHE A 108 5.93 1.70 -22.32
C PHE A 108 7.04 2.56 -22.92
N SER A 109 6.71 3.34 -23.97
CA SER A 109 7.65 4.23 -24.62
C SER A 109 7.98 5.44 -23.75
N GLU A 110 9.13 6.07 -24.02
CA GLU A 110 9.54 7.26 -23.28
C GLU A 110 8.59 8.42 -23.54
N GLU A 111 8.15 8.59 -24.78
CA GLU A 111 7.23 9.64 -25.23
C GLU A 111 5.88 9.53 -24.51
N MET A 112 5.34 8.31 -24.39
CA MET A 112 4.10 8.06 -23.66
C MET A 112 4.29 8.37 -22.16
N LEU A 113 5.40 7.93 -21.55
CA LEU A 113 5.68 8.19 -20.14
C LEU A 113 5.84 9.68 -19.83
N GLU A 114 6.40 10.47 -20.76
CA GLU A 114 6.47 11.93 -20.62
C GLU A 114 5.09 12.60 -20.59
N GLN A 115 4.12 12.04 -21.31
CA GLN A 115 2.76 12.59 -21.38
C GLN A 115 1.91 12.22 -20.14
N VAL A 116 2.08 11.00 -19.60
CA VAL A 116 1.19 10.47 -18.54
C VAL A 116 1.74 10.59 -17.13
N MET A 117 3.08 10.74 -16.97
CA MET A 117 3.69 10.80 -15.64
C MET A 117 3.61 12.21 -15.04
N GLU A 118 2.97 12.30 -13.89
CA GLU A 118 2.90 13.52 -13.09
C GLU A 118 4.05 13.60 -12.07
N PRO A 119 4.38 14.81 -11.57
CA PRO A 119 5.36 14.97 -10.50
C PRO A 119 4.96 14.17 -9.26
N ILE A 120 5.95 13.51 -8.64
CA ILE A 120 5.76 12.74 -7.43
C ILE A 120 5.28 13.63 -6.26
N ILE A 121 4.36 13.12 -5.47
CA ILE A 121 3.89 13.78 -4.25
C ILE A 121 4.90 13.54 -3.14
N GLY A 122 5.56 14.62 -2.69
CA GLY A 122 6.48 14.60 -1.55
C GLY A 122 5.81 14.87 -0.21
N MET A 123 6.59 14.73 0.87
CA MET A 123 6.22 15.12 2.24
C MET A 123 6.76 16.52 2.52
N ASP A 124 6.01 17.29 3.29
CA ASP A 124 6.49 18.54 3.87
C ASP A 124 7.50 18.27 5.00
N GLU A 125 7.24 17.23 5.81
CA GLU A 125 8.11 16.75 6.88
C GLU A 125 8.37 15.24 6.70
N PRO A 126 9.56 14.82 6.19
CA PRO A 126 9.85 13.41 5.91
C PRO A 126 10.34 12.60 7.13
N TYR A 127 10.07 13.10 8.35
CA TYR A 127 10.31 12.45 9.63
C TYR A 127 9.04 12.43 10.47
N HIS A 128 9.01 11.63 11.56
CA HIS A 128 7.89 11.55 12.52
C HIS A 128 6.51 11.31 11.88
N TYR A 129 6.47 10.63 10.72
CA TYR A 129 5.25 10.41 9.97
C TYR A 129 4.59 9.04 10.27
N ARG A 130 5.36 8.08 10.82
CA ARG A 130 4.83 6.72 11.04
C ARG A 130 3.96 6.65 12.27
N ASN A 131 2.68 6.40 12.04
CA ASN A 131 1.67 6.21 13.09
C ASN A 131 1.62 4.77 13.65
N LYS A 132 2.42 3.84 13.13
CA LYS A 132 2.52 2.45 13.59
C LYS A 132 3.97 2.01 13.65
N ALA A 133 4.35 1.38 14.75
CA ALA A 133 5.64 0.70 14.87
C ALA A 133 5.48 -0.65 15.57
N GLN A 134 6.37 -1.60 15.24
CA GLN A 134 6.44 -2.93 15.86
C GLN A 134 7.90 -3.16 16.26
N PHE A 135 8.15 -3.13 17.56
CA PHE A 135 9.48 -3.21 18.13
C PHE A 135 9.73 -4.62 18.66
N PRO A 136 10.64 -5.41 18.08
CA PRO A 136 11.07 -6.67 18.68
C PRO A 136 11.70 -6.43 20.05
N VAL A 137 11.47 -7.34 20.98
CA VAL A 137 12.08 -7.36 22.30
C VAL A 137 12.95 -8.60 22.41
N GLY A 138 14.20 -8.44 22.85
CA GLY A 138 15.15 -9.54 22.94
C GLY A 138 16.31 -9.22 23.88
N ARG A 139 17.41 -9.94 23.71
CA ARG A 139 18.65 -9.73 24.48
C ARG A 139 19.78 -9.26 23.57
N ASP A 140 20.58 -8.33 24.06
CA ASP A 140 21.86 -7.98 23.44
C ASP A 140 22.95 -9.03 23.75
N ARG A 141 24.17 -8.79 23.28
CA ARG A 141 25.31 -9.71 23.52
C ARG A 141 25.73 -9.78 24.97
N GLU A 142 25.44 -8.74 25.74
CA GLU A 142 25.70 -8.66 27.18
C GLU A 142 24.57 -9.26 28.04
N GLY A 143 23.50 -9.78 27.39
CA GLY A 143 22.36 -10.39 28.06
C GLY A 143 21.32 -9.41 28.60
N ARG A 144 21.45 -8.11 28.31
CA ARG A 144 20.48 -7.08 28.74
C ARG A 144 19.24 -7.13 27.83
N THR A 145 18.07 -6.89 28.41
CA THR A 145 16.84 -6.76 27.63
C THR A 145 16.88 -5.49 26.80
N VAL A 146 16.69 -5.64 25.47
CA VAL A 146 16.71 -4.53 24.51
C VAL A 146 15.50 -4.58 23.59
N THR A 147 15.12 -3.43 23.05
CA THR A 147 14.08 -3.28 22.03
C THR A 147 14.52 -2.24 21.00
N GLY A 148 13.99 -2.31 19.80
CA GLY A 148 14.33 -1.41 18.70
C GLY A 148 13.94 -2.02 17.36
N PHE A 149 14.89 -2.09 16.41
CA PHE A 149 14.63 -2.66 15.08
C PHE A 149 15.70 -3.69 14.71
N TYR A 150 15.38 -4.58 13.80
CA TYR A 150 16.36 -5.54 13.30
C TYR A 150 17.41 -4.89 12.39
N ALA A 151 18.64 -5.31 12.56
CA ALA A 151 19.69 -5.03 11.57
C ALA A 151 19.33 -5.70 10.24
N GLY A 152 19.67 -5.06 9.14
CA GLY A 152 19.29 -5.53 7.82
C GLY A 152 19.68 -7.00 7.56
N ARG A 153 18.72 -7.81 7.13
CA ARG A 153 18.87 -9.25 6.82
C ARG A 153 19.28 -10.12 8.01
N THR A 154 19.03 -9.67 9.24
CA THR A 154 19.31 -10.44 10.47
C THR A 154 18.18 -10.24 11.48
N HIS A 155 18.18 -11.03 12.56
CA HIS A 155 17.32 -10.84 13.74
C HIS A 155 18.08 -10.22 14.93
N THR A 156 19.23 -9.60 14.67
CA THR A 156 19.95 -8.84 15.69
C THR A 156 19.23 -7.51 15.92
N ILE A 157 18.82 -7.24 17.16
CA ILE A 157 18.13 -6.01 17.52
C ILE A 157 19.15 -4.87 17.65
N ILE A 158 18.93 -3.81 16.91
CA ILE A 158 19.58 -2.52 17.06
C ILE A 158 18.76 -1.73 18.09
N PRO A 159 19.33 -1.29 19.22
CA PRO A 159 18.57 -0.70 20.33
C PRO A 159 18.14 0.75 20.04
N ASN A 160 17.49 0.95 18.90
CA ASN A 160 16.94 2.24 18.47
C ASN A 160 15.53 2.41 19.02
N ARG A 161 15.41 3.07 20.16
CA ARG A 161 14.12 3.38 20.81
C ARG A 161 13.51 4.68 20.31
N ASN A 162 14.37 5.62 19.87
CA ASN A 162 13.98 6.92 19.32
C ASN A 162 14.17 6.94 17.79
N CYS A 163 13.33 6.18 17.07
CA CYS A 163 13.34 6.17 15.62
C CYS A 163 12.72 7.46 15.06
N LEU A 164 13.51 8.22 14.31
CA LEU A 164 13.07 9.50 13.73
C LEU A 164 11.94 9.37 12.69
N LEU A 165 11.64 8.18 12.18
CA LEU A 165 10.44 7.98 11.34
C LEU A 165 9.17 7.83 12.18
N GLY A 166 9.29 7.31 13.40
CA GLY A 166 8.18 7.09 14.34
C GLY A 166 7.86 8.33 15.18
N MET A 167 6.75 8.25 15.87
CA MET A 167 6.33 9.30 16.79
C MET A 167 7.23 9.33 18.03
N PRO A 168 7.60 10.52 18.56
CA PRO A 168 8.54 10.63 19.69
C PRO A 168 8.07 9.91 20.98
N MET A 169 6.76 9.81 21.23
CA MET A 169 6.19 9.09 22.37
C MET A 169 6.58 7.60 22.41
N ASN A 170 6.98 7.02 21.28
CA ASN A 170 7.44 5.62 21.25
C ASN A 170 8.60 5.38 22.23
N GLU A 171 9.52 6.33 22.38
CA GLU A 171 10.64 6.20 23.31
C GLU A 171 10.16 6.03 24.75
N LYS A 172 9.23 6.88 25.22
CA LYS A 172 8.64 6.80 26.56
C LYS A 172 7.87 5.50 26.78
N ILE A 173 7.09 5.06 25.77
CA ILE A 173 6.37 3.79 25.85
C ILE A 173 7.35 2.62 26.01
N LEU A 174 8.40 2.58 25.19
CA LEU A 174 9.40 1.51 25.23
C LEU A 174 10.20 1.52 26.54
N GLU A 175 10.55 2.67 27.08
CA GLU A 175 11.20 2.81 28.38
C GLU A 175 10.30 2.29 29.52
N THR A 176 9.02 2.64 29.48
CA THR A 176 8.04 2.13 30.46
C THR A 176 7.94 0.61 30.41
N VAL A 177 7.84 0.02 29.20
CA VAL A 177 7.78 -1.44 29.02
C VAL A 177 9.06 -2.12 29.48
N LEU A 178 10.24 -1.60 29.13
CA LEU A 178 11.52 -2.17 29.55
C LEU A 178 11.71 -2.10 31.08
N SER A 179 11.38 -0.96 31.70
CA SER A 179 11.44 -0.79 33.15
C SER A 179 10.48 -1.75 33.88
N PHE A 180 9.28 -1.95 33.34
CA PHE A 180 8.34 -2.95 33.83
C PHE A 180 8.93 -4.36 33.73
N MET A 181 9.49 -4.72 32.57
CA MET A 181 10.08 -6.05 32.37
C MET A 181 11.25 -6.31 33.32
N GLU A 182 12.10 -5.31 33.55
CA GLU A 182 13.22 -5.41 34.50
C GLU A 182 12.73 -5.56 35.94
N LYS A 183 11.81 -4.69 36.39
CA LYS A 183 11.27 -4.66 37.76
C LYS A 183 10.60 -5.99 38.12
N TYR A 184 9.83 -6.58 37.22
CA TYR A 184 9.07 -7.82 37.45
C TYR A 184 9.75 -9.08 36.90
N ARG A 185 11.01 -8.94 36.42
CA ARG A 185 11.79 -10.05 35.84
C ARG A 185 11.06 -10.78 34.74
N ILE A 186 10.39 -10.02 33.84
CA ILE A 186 9.70 -10.56 32.68
C ILE A 186 10.74 -10.84 31.57
N GLU A 187 10.88 -12.11 31.21
CA GLU A 187 11.85 -12.53 30.21
C GLU A 187 11.41 -12.13 28.78
N PRO A 188 12.32 -11.53 27.98
CA PRO A 188 12.07 -11.35 26.55
C PRO A 188 12.00 -12.69 25.83
N TYR A 189 11.26 -12.73 24.73
CA TYR A 189 11.16 -13.93 23.89
C TYR A 189 12.48 -14.24 23.20
N ASP A 190 12.85 -15.51 23.23
CA ASP A 190 13.97 -16.07 22.48
C ASP A 190 13.46 -17.04 21.41
N GLU A 191 13.59 -16.66 20.15
CA GLU A 191 13.10 -17.43 18.98
C GLU A 191 13.82 -18.79 18.81
N LYS A 192 15.05 -18.95 19.31
CA LYS A 192 15.79 -20.20 19.21
C LYS A 192 15.25 -21.27 20.14
N THR A 193 14.84 -20.87 21.32
CA THR A 193 14.33 -21.78 22.36
C THR A 193 12.81 -21.77 22.46
N ASN A 194 12.13 -20.85 21.77
CA ASN A 194 10.69 -20.58 21.89
C ASN A 194 10.24 -20.30 23.33
N ARG A 195 11.09 -19.65 24.11
CA ARG A 195 10.86 -19.33 25.53
C ARG A 195 10.81 -17.82 25.75
N GLY A 196 10.36 -17.41 26.94
CA GLY A 196 10.17 -16.02 27.30
C GLY A 196 8.71 -15.58 27.18
N VAL A 197 8.44 -14.31 27.41
CA VAL A 197 7.10 -13.74 27.50
C VAL A 197 6.86 -12.71 26.40
N VAL A 198 7.58 -11.57 26.40
CA VAL A 198 7.34 -10.46 25.48
C VAL A 198 8.15 -10.63 24.21
N ARG A 199 7.43 -10.68 23.08
CA ARG A 199 8.01 -10.82 21.72
C ARG A 199 8.21 -9.46 21.06
N HIS A 200 7.14 -8.64 21.05
CA HIS A 200 7.15 -7.32 20.42
C HIS A 200 6.31 -6.34 21.24
N VAL A 201 6.62 -5.06 21.07
CA VAL A 201 5.76 -3.94 21.46
C VAL A 201 5.23 -3.32 20.17
N LEU A 202 3.91 -3.35 19.97
CA LEU A 202 3.24 -2.65 18.89
C LEU A 202 2.69 -1.34 19.45
N THR A 203 2.97 -0.25 18.76
CA THR A 203 2.38 1.06 19.05
C THR A 203 1.58 1.55 17.85
N ARG A 204 0.48 2.24 18.10
CA ARG A 204 -0.29 2.97 17.10
C ARG A 204 -0.66 4.35 17.64
N TYR A 205 -0.77 5.31 16.73
CA TYR A 205 -1.10 6.69 17.02
C TYR A 205 -2.17 7.21 16.06
N GLY A 206 -3.27 7.73 16.60
CA GLY A 206 -4.26 8.48 15.85
C GLY A 206 -3.73 9.89 15.58
N HIS A 207 -3.43 10.20 14.32
CA HIS A 207 -2.80 11.47 13.96
C HIS A 207 -3.71 12.66 14.26
N THR A 208 -5.01 12.53 13.97
CA THR A 208 -6.01 13.59 14.21
C THR A 208 -6.45 13.61 15.67
N THR A 209 -6.78 12.45 16.24
CA THR A 209 -7.34 12.31 17.59
C THR A 209 -6.30 12.39 18.70
N LYS A 210 -5.02 12.20 18.37
CA LYS A 210 -3.90 12.10 19.32
C LYS A 210 -3.99 10.88 20.26
N GLU A 211 -4.83 9.92 19.93
CA GLU A 211 -5.01 8.68 20.69
C GLU A 211 -3.81 7.74 20.51
N TRP A 212 -3.41 7.08 21.61
CA TRP A 212 -2.35 6.07 21.60
C TRP A 212 -2.88 4.67 21.93
N MET A 213 -2.35 3.71 21.21
CA MET A 213 -2.53 2.27 21.47
C MET A 213 -1.18 1.62 21.70
N VAL A 214 -1.11 0.79 22.75
CA VAL A 214 0.01 -0.12 23.01
C VAL A 214 -0.50 -1.54 23.08
N CYS A 215 0.09 -2.43 22.26
CA CYS A 215 -0.22 -3.85 22.27
C CYS A 215 1.06 -4.67 22.45
N LEU A 216 1.17 -5.41 23.55
CA LEU A 216 2.29 -6.34 23.77
C LEU A 216 2.00 -7.68 23.10
N VAL A 217 2.85 -8.09 22.17
CA VAL A 217 2.81 -9.43 21.60
C VAL A 217 3.52 -10.38 22.54
N ILE A 218 2.80 -11.38 23.06
CA ILE A 218 3.32 -12.27 24.08
C ILE A 218 3.29 -13.74 23.66
N ASN A 219 4.28 -14.50 24.12
CA ASN A 219 4.40 -15.96 23.92
C ASN A 219 3.71 -16.76 25.05
N ARG A 220 2.71 -16.19 25.69
CA ARG A 220 1.93 -16.80 26.76
C ARG A 220 0.46 -16.41 26.64
N THR A 221 -0.41 -17.09 27.37
CA THR A 221 -1.85 -16.77 27.40
C THR A 221 -2.19 -15.56 28.26
N LYS A 222 -1.30 -15.15 29.17
CA LYS A 222 -1.47 -13.99 30.05
C LYS A 222 -0.14 -13.28 30.26
N LEU A 223 -0.18 -11.96 30.43
CA LEU A 223 0.96 -11.16 30.84
C LEU A 223 1.02 -11.13 32.38
N PRO A 224 2.09 -11.64 33.01
CA PRO A 224 2.24 -11.50 34.46
C PRO A 224 2.33 -10.00 34.86
N TYR A 225 1.71 -9.64 35.98
CA TYR A 225 1.70 -8.27 36.52
C TYR A 225 1.15 -7.22 35.55
N ALA A 226 0.18 -7.59 34.69
CA ALA A 226 -0.38 -6.71 33.67
C ALA A 226 -0.91 -5.38 34.23
N ASP A 227 -1.57 -5.41 35.41
CA ASP A 227 -2.12 -4.25 36.06
C ASP A 227 -1.04 -3.19 36.37
N ALA A 228 0.15 -3.63 36.81
CA ALA A 228 1.27 -2.73 37.08
C ALA A 228 1.83 -2.06 35.82
N LEU A 229 1.78 -2.74 34.66
CA LEU A 229 2.13 -2.13 33.38
C LEU A 229 1.07 -1.10 32.96
N VAL A 230 -0.21 -1.46 33.10
CA VAL A 230 -1.33 -0.57 32.81
C VAL A 230 -1.24 0.71 33.64
N GLU A 231 -1.00 0.61 34.96
CA GLU A 231 -0.85 1.77 35.86
C GLU A 231 0.23 2.76 35.38
N GLU A 232 1.29 2.28 34.76
CA GLU A 232 2.36 3.16 34.24
C GLU A 232 2.01 3.74 32.86
N LEU A 233 1.47 2.92 31.96
CA LEU A 233 1.16 3.35 30.59
C LEU A 233 0.03 4.38 30.54
N VAL A 234 -0.99 4.27 31.42
CA VAL A 234 -2.12 5.22 31.45
C VAL A 234 -1.71 6.65 31.86
N LYS A 235 -0.52 6.83 32.45
CA LYS A 235 0.03 8.15 32.77
C LYS A 235 0.54 8.89 31.53
N LEU A 236 0.73 8.18 30.42
CA LEU A 236 1.17 8.79 29.17
C LEU A 236 -0.01 9.48 28.48
N GLU A 237 0.22 10.72 28.06
CA GLU A 237 -0.81 11.54 27.42
C GLU A 237 -1.39 10.88 26.17
N GLY A 238 -2.71 10.90 26.03
CA GLY A 238 -3.43 10.32 24.89
C GLY A 238 -3.55 8.79 24.91
N MET A 239 -3.09 8.09 25.97
CA MET A 239 -3.24 6.64 26.06
C MET A 239 -4.71 6.25 26.10
N THR A 240 -5.15 5.49 25.11
CA THR A 240 -6.56 5.14 24.90
C THR A 240 -6.79 3.63 24.92
N SER A 241 -5.78 2.85 24.50
CA SER A 241 -5.90 1.39 24.33
C SER A 241 -4.62 0.70 24.81
N ILE A 242 -4.77 -0.26 25.73
CA ILE A 242 -3.69 -1.16 26.14
C ILE A 242 -4.19 -2.58 26.02
N SER A 243 -3.46 -3.42 25.30
CA SER A 243 -3.85 -4.79 24.99
C SER A 243 -2.66 -5.75 24.95
N ILE A 244 -2.96 -7.02 24.95
CA ILE A 244 -2.01 -8.09 24.61
C ILE A 244 -2.48 -8.81 23.35
N ASN A 245 -1.53 -9.22 22.52
CA ASN A 245 -1.76 -10.14 21.42
C ASN A 245 -1.04 -11.46 21.72
N ILE A 246 -1.77 -12.56 21.70
CA ILE A 246 -1.26 -13.87 22.05
C ILE A 246 -0.72 -14.56 20.81
N ASN A 247 0.61 -14.71 20.73
CA ASN A 247 1.28 -15.43 19.66
C ASN A 247 2.31 -16.43 20.21
N GLN A 248 1.90 -17.70 20.33
CA GLN A 248 2.74 -18.80 20.79
C GLN A 248 3.37 -19.60 19.64
N LYS A 249 3.03 -19.26 18.37
CA LYS A 249 3.57 -19.94 17.18
C LYS A 249 5.02 -19.53 16.95
N ASN A 250 5.91 -20.50 16.74
CA ASN A 250 7.31 -20.24 16.38
C ASN A 250 7.42 -19.96 14.86
N THR A 251 6.96 -18.77 14.45
CA THR A 251 6.95 -18.31 13.06
C THR A 251 7.38 -16.85 13.00
N ASN A 252 7.69 -16.36 11.80
CA ASN A 252 8.01 -14.95 11.55
C ASN A 252 6.78 -14.02 11.59
N VAL A 253 5.57 -14.57 11.76
CA VAL A 253 4.35 -13.77 11.91
C VAL A 253 4.35 -13.12 13.29
N ILE A 254 4.27 -11.78 13.32
CA ILE A 254 4.37 -11.01 14.58
C ILE A 254 3.09 -11.15 15.39
N LEU A 255 1.92 -10.90 14.80
CA LEU A 255 0.64 -10.91 15.48
C LEU A 255 -0.01 -12.30 15.44
N GLY A 256 -0.49 -12.77 16.57
CA GLY A 256 -1.35 -13.94 16.66
C GLY A 256 -2.82 -13.58 16.41
N GLU A 257 -3.69 -14.58 16.45
CA GLU A 257 -5.12 -14.43 16.16
C GLU A 257 -5.90 -13.76 17.30
N LYS A 258 -5.50 -13.99 18.55
CA LYS A 258 -6.22 -13.52 19.74
C LYS A 258 -5.62 -12.21 20.27
N VAL A 259 -6.48 -11.19 20.42
CA VAL A 259 -6.19 -9.96 21.14
C VAL A 259 -7.06 -9.92 22.41
N GLU A 260 -6.51 -9.43 23.51
CA GLU A 260 -7.21 -9.21 24.77
C GLU A 260 -6.92 -7.78 25.26
N THR A 261 -7.96 -6.99 25.45
CA THR A 261 -7.85 -5.63 25.97
C THR A 261 -7.61 -5.68 27.47
N LEU A 262 -6.53 -5.05 27.93
CA LEU A 262 -6.20 -4.93 29.34
C LEU A 262 -6.82 -3.68 29.95
N TRP A 263 -6.87 -2.60 29.18
CA TRP A 263 -7.43 -1.32 29.63
C TRP A 263 -7.87 -0.46 28.44
N GLY A 264 -8.90 0.35 28.65
CA GLY A 264 -9.41 1.31 27.70
C GLY A 264 -10.22 0.67 26.57
N SER A 265 -10.14 1.27 25.38
CA SER A 265 -10.85 0.82 24.18
C SER A 265 -10.11 -0.31 23.46
N PRO A 266 -10.79 -1.26 22.78
CA PRO A 266 -10.15 -2.25 21.93
C PRO A 266 -9.57 -1.66 20.62
N TYR A 267 -9.80 -0.39 20.35
CA TYR A 267 -9.35 0.35 19.16
C TYR A 267 -8.98 1.79 19.52
N ILE A 268 -8.25 2.45 18.62
CA ILE A 268 -8.15 3.91 18.55
C ILE A 268 -8.94 4.40 17.34
N THR A 269 -9.29 5.67 17.33
CA THR A 269 -9.94 6.32 16.19
C THR A 269 -8.96 7.26 15.49
N ASP A 270 -9.02 7.32 14.17
CA ASP A 270 -8.33 8.35 13.39
C ASP A 270 -9.18 8.75 12.19
N TYR A 271 -8.81 9.83 11.51
CA TYR A 271 -9.56 10.40 10.39
C TYR A 271 -8.69 10.44 9.14
N ILE A 272 -9.31 10.24 7.97
CA ILE A 272 -8.72 10.49 6.65
C ILE A 272 -9.54 11.58 5.99
N HIS A 273 -8.89 12.72 5.70
CA HIS A 273 -9.55 13.89 5.10
C HIS A 273 -9.33 13.91 3.59
N LEU A 274 -10.30 14.45 2.88
CA LEU A 274 -10.13 14.84 1.48
C LEU A 274 -9.16 16.03 1.41
N ARG A 275 -8.23 15.96 0.44
CA ARG A 275 -7.30 17.04 0.17
C ARG A 275 -7.47 17.55 -1.25
N THR A 276 -7.55 18.86 -1.40
CA THR A 276 -7.83 19.52 -2.69
C THR A 276 -6.85 20.66 -2.96
N GLY A 277 -6.82 21.09 -4.22
CA GLY A 277 -5.94 22.17 -4.65
C GLY A 277 -4.46 21.80 -4.76
N ALA A 278 -3.65 22.73 -5.24
CA ALA A 278 -2.20 22.55 -5.41
C ALA A 278 -1.47 22.39 -4.07
N ASP A 279 -1.98 23.03 -3.02
CA ASP A 279 -1.39 23.05 -1.68
C ASP A 279 -1.98 21.98 -0.75
N TRP A 280 -2.75 21.04 -1.29
CA TRP A 280 -3.33 19.93 -0.53
C TRP A 280 -4.14 20.36 0.69
N GLN A 281 -5.00 21.36 0.55
CA GLN A 281 -5.86 21.86 1.61
C GLN A 281 -6.87 20.79 2.04
N VAL A 282 -7.12 20.71 3.35
CA VAL A 282 -8.14 19.80 3.93
C VAL A 282 -9.53 20.28 3.56
N GLU A 283 -10.38 19.37 3.08
CA GLU A 283 -11.78 19.61 2.78
C GLU A 283 -12.68 18.69 3.62
N GLY A 284 -13.63 19.27 4.35
CA GLY A 284 -14.59 18.54 5.18
C GLY A 284 -14.02 17.97 6.47
N ASP A 285 -14.86 17.21 7.17
CA ASP A 285 -14.57 16.67 8.51
C ASP A 285 -13.75 15.38 8.50
N GLY A 286 -13.54 14.78 7.30
CA GLY A 286 -12.87 13.50 7.14
C GLY A 286 -13.74 12.29 7.47
N ILE A 287 -13.24 11.11 7.11
CA ILE A 287 -13.87 9.82 7.42
C ILE A 287 -13.18 9.22 8.63
N ALA A 288 -13.94 8.88 9.65
CA ALA A 288 -13.46 8.26 10.88
C ALA A 288 -13.25 6.76 10.72
N TYR A 289 -12.15 6.24 11.24
CA TYR A 289 -11.83 4.80 11.23
C TYR A 289 -11.49 4.31 12.62
N ARG A 290 -12.10 3.20 13.04
CA ARG A 290 -11.69 2.43 14.21
C ARG A 290 -10.56 1.50 13.82
N ILE A 291 -9.46 1.57 14.54
CA ILE A 291 -8.21 0.89 14.22
C ILE A 291 -7.83 -0.01 15.39
N SER A 292 -7.97 -1.32 15.22
CA SER A 292 -7.54 -2.34 16.19
C SER A 292 -6.04 -2.65 16.07
N PRO A 293 -5.43 -3.41 16.99
CA PRO A 293 -4.04 -3.86 16.82
C PRO A 293 -3.78 -4.61 15.52
N GLN A 294 -4.77 -5.35 15.01
CA GLN A 294 -4.66 -6.21 13.83
C GLN A 294 -5.07 -5.51 12.53
N SER A 295 -5.84 -4.43 12.58
CA SER A 295 -6.29 -3.72 11.39
C SER A 295 -5.12 -3.27 10.51
N PHE A 296 -5.25 -3.42 9.20
CA PHE A 296 -4.39 -2.70 8.27
C PHE A 296 -4.85 -1.24 8.21
N TYR A 297 -3.95 -0.32 8.41
CA TYR A 297 -4.16 1.12 8.27
C TYR A 297 -2.84 1.74 7.83
N GLN A 298 -2.88 2.62 6.84
CA GLN A 298 -1.69 3.24 6.27
C GLN A 298 -0.85 3.95 7.33
N VAL A 299 0.47 3.83 7.22
CA VAL A 299 1.38 4.27 8.28
C VAL A 299 1.75 5.76 8.25
N ASN A 300 1.37 6.46 7.19
CA ASN A 300 1.63 7.89 7.01
C ASN A 300 0.29 8.61 6.72
N PRO A 301 -0.38 9.15 7.72
CA PRO A 301 -1.73 9.70 7.58
C PRO A 301 -1.83 10.81 6.53
N ILE A 302 -0.92 11.80 6.56
CA ILE A 302 -0.95 12.94 5.64
C ILE A 302 -0.75 12.49 4.18
N GLN A 303 0.20 11.60 3.95
CA GLN A 303 0.42 11.09 2.59
C GLN A 303 -0.70 10.15 2.15
N THR A 304 -1.34 9.44 3.07
CA THR A 304 -2.54 8.64 2.78
C THR A 304 -3.68 9.52 2.28
N GLU A 305 -3.91 10.66 2.90
CA GLU A 305 -4.90 11.64 2.45
C GLU A 305 -4.60 12.13 1.03
N LYS A 306 -3.33 12.49 0.74
CA LYS A 306 -2.89 12.90 -0.61
C LYS A 306 -3.04 11.77 -1.64
N LEU A 307 -2.66 10.54 -1.27
CA LEU A 307 -2.76 9.35 -2.11
C LEU A 307 -4.22 9.03 -2.48
N TYR A 308 -5.11 8.98 -1.47
CA TYR A 308 -6.51 8.66 -1.67
C TYR A 308 -7.27 9.78 -2.39
N SER A 309 -6.92 11.05 -2.13
CA SER A 309 -7.46 12.19 -2.88
C SER A 309 -7.04 12.13 -4.36
N THR A 310 -5.81 11.66 -4.65
CA THR A 310 -5.37 11.41 -6.03
C THR A 310 -6.16 10.28 -6.67
N ALA A 311 -6.37 9.16 -5.95
CA ALA A 311 -7.16 8.04 -6.43
C ALA A 311 -8.63 8.44 -6.71
N LEU A 312 -9.24 9.22 -5.82
CA LEU A 312 -10.59 9.78 -5.99
C LEU A 312 -10.66 10.71 -7.22
N ALA A 313 -9.67 11.60 -7.39
CA ALA A 313 -9.60 12.48 -8.56
C ALA A 313 -9.44 11.69 -9.86
N TYR A 314 -8.67 10.59 -9.86
CA TYR A 314 -8.51 9.70 -11.01
C TYR A 314 -9.77 8.87 -11.29
N ALA A 315 -10.51 8.48 -10.25
CA ALA A 315 -11.80 7.83 -10.40
C ALA A 315 -12.83 8.72 -11.11
N GLY A 316 -12.71 10.05 -11.00
CA GLY A 316 -13.53 11.04 -11.72
C GLY A 316 -15.03 10.86 -11.45
N LEU A 317 -15.40 10.67 -10.19
CA LEU A 317 -16.77 10.38 -9.77
C LEU A 317 -17.63 11.64 -9.76
N THR A 318 -18.85 11.49 -10.26
CA THR A 318 -19.87 12.56 -10.38
C THR A 318 -21.09 12.37 -9.47
N GLY A 319 -21.15 11.23 -8.78
CA GLY A 319 -22.31 10.81 -7.96
C GLY A 319 -23.23 9.79 -8.66
N GLU A 320 -22.95 9.44 -9.91
CA GLU A 320 -23.76 8.49 -10.69
C GLU A 320 -23.08 7.12 -10.86
N GLU A 321 -21.81 7.02 -10.53
CA GLU A 321 -21.01 5.83 -10.80
C GLU A 321 -21.17 4.77 -9.71
N SER A 322 -21.15 3.50 -10.16
CA SER A 322 -20.88 2.32 -9.33
C SER A 322 -19.39 2.02 -9.32
N VAL A 323 -18.83 1.82 -8.12
CA VAL A 323 -17.40 1.60 -7.91
C VAL A 323 -17.16 0.27 -7.21
N TRP A 324 -16.22 -0.53 -7.69
CA TRP A 324 -15.72 -1.72 -7.01
C TRP A 324 -14.33 -1.46 -6.46
N ASP A 325 -14.14 -1.72 -5.17
CA ASP A 325 -12.85 -1.69 -4.48
C ASP A 325 -12.42 -3.13 -4.18
N LEU A 326 -11.46 -3.62 -4.96
CA LEU A 326 -10.92 -4.96 -4.80
C LEU A 326 -9.71 -4.88 -3.86
N TYR A 327 -9.72 -5.60 -2.77
CA TYR A 327 -8.76 -5.52 -1.65
C TYR A 327 -9.07 -4.39 -0.65
N CYS A 328 -10.35 -4.20 -0.30
CA CYS A 328 -10.81 -3.03 0.45
C CYS A 328 -10.33 -2.95 1.92
N GLY A 329 -9.80 -4.03 2.50
CA GLY A 329 -9.38 -4.06 3.89
C GLY A 329 -10.50 -3.67 4.85
N ILE A 330 -10.24 -2.71 5.74
CA ILE A 330 -11.25 -2.13 6.65
C ILE A 330 -12.09 -1.03 6.01
N GLY A 331 -12.12 -0.97 4.68
CA GLY A 331 -12.92 -0.02 3.89
C GLY A 331 -12.29 1.36 3.73
N THR A 332 -10.96 1.51 3.88
CA THR A 332 -10.34 2.85 3.88
C THR A 332 -10.53 3.58 2.56
N ILE A 333 -10.25 2.95 1.42
CA ILE A 333 -10.47 3.55 0.10
C ILE A 333 -11.97 3.54 -0.24
N SER A 334 -12.68 2.43 0.02
CA SER A 334 -14.11 2.29 -0.28
C SER A 334 -14.94 3.42 0.31
N LEU A 335 -14.79 3.70 1.62
CA LEU A 335 -15.56 4.75 2.31
C LEU A 335 -15.12 6.15 1.84
N PHE A 336 -13.87 6.31 1.46
CA PHE A 336 -13.37 7.56 0.89
C PHE A 336 -14.01 7.84 -0.48
N LEU A 337 -14.13 6.83 -1.33
CA LEU A 337 -14.81 6.90 -2.64
C LEU A 337 -16.33 7.09 -2.50
N ALA A 338 -16.95 6.51 -1.47
CA ALA A 338 -18.39 6.61 -1.22
C ALA A 338 -18.90 8.05 -1.06
N GLN A 339 -18.02 9.00 -0.71
CA GLN A 339 -18.35 10.42 -0.64
C GLN A 339 -18.77 11.02 -1.99
N ARG A 340 -18.36 10.41 -3.10
CA ARG A 340 -18.58 10.92 -4.47
C ARG A 340 -19.16 9.87 -5.43
N ALA A 341 -19.35 8.63 -4.98
CA ALA A 341 -19.93 7.54 -5.76
C ALA A 341 -21.44 7.42 -5.52
N LYS A 342 -22.17 6.88 -6.49
CA LYS A 342 -23.55 6.44 -6.28
C LYS A 342 -23.59 5.23 -5.35
N GLN A 343 -22.74 4.23 -5.63
CA GLN A 343 -22.62 2.99 -4.86
C GLN A 343 -21.19 2.49 -4.89
N VAL A 344 -20.72 1.97 -3.76
CA VAL A 344 -19.39 1.33 -3.64
C VAL A 344 -19.55 -0.11 -3.17
N TYR A 345 -18.82 -1.03 -3.80
CA TYR A 345 -18.75 -2.44 -3.44
C TYR A 345 -17.31 -2.79 -3.05
N GLY A 346 -17.08 -3.16 -1.79
CA GLY A 346 -15.76 -3.55 -1.29
C GLY A 346 -15.63 -5.06 -1.17
N VAL A 347 -14.49 -5.63 -1.59
CA VAL A 347 -14.18 -7.06 -1.48
C VAL A 347 -12.87 -7.26 -0.72
N GLU A 348 -12.88 -8.15 0.28
CA GLU A 348 -11.70 -8.47 1.09
C GLU A 348 -11.78 -9.93 1.57
N ILE A 349 -10.64 -10.62 1.57
CA ILE A 349 -10.56 -12.03 1.97
C ILE A 349 -10.68 -12.24 3.49
N VAL A 350 -10.32 -11.23 4.29
CA VAL A 350 -10.28 -11.32 5.75
C VAL A 350 -11.64 -10.97 6.35
N PRO A 351 -12.40 -11.91 6.93
CA PRO A 351 -13.75 -11.66 7.44
C PRO A 351 -13.79 -10.55 8.52
N GLN A 352 -12.77 -10.48 9.37
CA GLN A 352 -12.70 -9.44 10.40
C GLN A 352 -12.54 -8.05 9.79
N ALA A 353 -11.77 -7.91 8.71
CA ALA A 353 -11.61 -6.63 8.03
C ALA A 353 -12.93 -6.15 7.42
N ILE A 354 -13.75 -7.06 6.87
CA ILE A 354 -15.10 -6.73 6.38
C ILE A 354 -16.03 -6.34 7.53
N ALA A 355 -15.96 -7.01 8.68
CA ALA A 355 -16.71 -6.60 9.86
C ALA A 355 -16.32 -5.18 10.30
N ASP A 356 -15.03 -4.88 10.34
CA ASP A 356 -14.50 -3.55 10.66
C ASP A 356 -14.92 -2.50 9.61
N ALA A 357 -14.95 -2.85 8.31
CA ALA A 357 -15.39 -1.97 7.22
C ALA A 357 -16.88 -1.58 7.38
N LYS A 358 -17.74 -2.55 7.70
CA LYS A 358 -19.19 -2.31 7.96
C LYS A 358 -19.39 -1.42 9.18
N GLU A 359 -18.63 -1.64 10.26
CA GLU A 359 -18.69 -0.78 11.45
C GLU A 359 -18.17 0.65 11.15
N ASN A 360 -17.12 0.78 10.33
CA ASN A 360 -16.61 2.07 9.89
C ASN A 360 -17.62 2.82 8.99
N ALA A 361 -18.30 2.11 8.08
CA ALA A 361 -19.39 2.68 7.29
C ALA A 361 -20.51 3.24 8.20
N LYS A 362 -20.97 2.44 9.17
CA LYS A 362 -21.97 2.82 10.15
C LYS A 362 -21.53 4.01 11.01
N LEU A 363 -20.27 4.02 11.46
CA LEU A 363 -19.69 5.12 12.25
C LEU A 363 -19.81 6.47 11.53
N ASN A 364 -19.65 6.46 10.21
CA ASN A 364 -19.71 7.66 9.36
C ASN A 364 -21.10 7.92 8.74
N GLY A 365 -22.11 7.11 9.02
CA GLY A 365 -23.43 7.22 8.40
C GLY A 365 -23.43 6.97 6.89
N ILE A 366 -22.42 6.25 6.36
CA ILE A 366 -22.29 5.90 4.94
C ILE A 366 -23.18 4.71 4.65
N THR A 367 -24.18 4.89 3.80
CA THR A 367 -25.19 3.88 3.45
C THR A 367 -25.05 3.33 2.03
N ASN A 368 -24.24 3.99 1.19
CA ASN A 368 -23.97 3.63 -0.19
C ASN A 368 -22.66 2.82 -0.36
N ALA A 369 -22.29 2.03 0.65
CA ALA A 369 -21.14 1.13 0.60
C ALA A 369 -21.52 -0.27 1.12
N GLU A 370 -21.29 -1.30 0.33
CA GLU A 370 -21.51 -2.71 0.69
C GLU A 370 -20.19 -3.47 0.68
N PHE A 371 -20.06 -4.48 1.55
CA PHE A 371 -18.80 -5.20 1.74
C PHE A 371 -18.99 -6.72 1.74
N PHE A 372 -18.15 -7.42 0.98
CA PHE A 372 -18.20 -8.86 0.74
C PHE A 372 -16.91 -9.55 1.19
N VAL A 373 -17.06 -10.69 1.87
CA VAL A 373 -15.93 -11.55 2.24
C VAL A 373 -15.63 -12.50 1.08
N GLY A 374 -14.41 -12.47 0.57
CA GLY A 374 -13.95 -13.38 -0.47
C GLY A 374 -12.71 -12.87 -1.17
N LYS A 375 -12.17 -13.67 -2.07
CA LYS A 375 -11.12 -13.20 -2.95
C LYS A 375 -11.75 -12.45 -4.13
N ALA A 376 -11.12 -11.38 -4.56
CA ALA A 376 -11.60 -10.58 -5.68
C ALA A 376 -11.84 -11.43 -6.93
N GLU A 377 -10.91 -12.34 -7.23
CA GLU A 377 -10.95 -13.27 -8.37
C GLU A 377 -12.03 -14.36 -8.27
N GLU A 378 -12.66 -14.55 -7.12
CA GLU A 378 -13.76 -15.49 -6.89
C GLU A 378 -15.10 -14.74 -6.82
N VAL A 379 -15.16 -13.64 -6.05
CA VAL A 379 -16.39 -12.87 -5.80
C VAL A 379 -16.91 -12.20 -7.09
N LEU A 380 -16.02 -11.56 -7.87
CA LEU A 380 -16.43 -10.83 -9.06
C LEU A 380 -17.03 -11.74 -10.15
N PRO A 381 -16.40 -12.87 -10.53
CA PRO A 381 -16.99 -13.78 -11.52
C PRO A 381 -18.33 -14.36 -11.07
N GLU A 382 -18.44 -14.76 -9.79
CA GLU A 382 -19.69 -15.29 -9.23
C GLU A 382 -20.81 -14.25 -9.28
N PHE A 383 -20.50 -13.02 -8.88
CA PHE A 383 -21.41 -11.90 -8.91
C PHE A 383 -21.89 -11.63 -10.34
N TYR A 384 -20.98 -11.58 -11.30
CA TYR A 384 -21.27 -11.34 -12.71
C TYR A 384 -22.10 -12.49 -13.34
N GLU A 385 -21.84 -13.75 -12.96
CA GLU A 385 -22.64 -14.89 -13.42
C GLU A 385 -24.07 -14.88 -12.87
N ARG A 386 -24.26 -14.51 -11.60
CA ARG A 386 -25.59 -14.36 -10.99
C ARG A 386 -26.41 -13.29 -11.71
N MET A 387 -25.78 -12.17 -12.03
CA MET A 387 -26.41 -11.11 -12.79
C MET A 387 -26.90 -11.57 -14.17
N ARG A 388 -26.05 -12.30 -14.92
CA ARG A 388 -26.46 -12.86 -16.22
C ARG A 388 -27.63 -13.82 -16.13
N ARG A 389 -27.80 -14.49 -15.00
CA ARG A 389 -28.92 -15.42 -14.76
C ARG A 389 -30.21 -14.71 -14.30
N GLY A 390 -30.16 -13.40 -14.04
CA GLY A 390 -31.33 -12.64 -13.55
C GLY A 390 -31.69 -12.93 -12.09
N ASP A 391 -30.76 -13.45 -11.29
CA ASP A 391 -30.94 -13.71 -9.85
C ASP A 391 -30.87 -12.38 -9.07
N SER A 392 -32.02 -11.75 -8.85
CA SER A 392 -32.16 -10.48 -8.13
C SER A 392 -31.96 -10.58 -6.61
N GLY A 393 -31.62 -11.75 -6.07
CA GLY A 393 -31.44 -12.00 -4.63
C GLY A 393 -29.99 -11.82 -4.11
N ILE A 394 -29.30 -10.73 -4.44
CA ILE A 394 -27.82 -10.62 -4.25
C ILE A 394 -27.41 -10.21 -2.83
N SER A 395 -28.28 -9.60 -2.03
CA SER A 395 -27.91 -9.09 -0.69
C SER A 395 -27.77 -10.15 0.42
N SER A 396 -28.07 -11.43 0.19
CA SER A 396 -28.13 -12.43 1.28
C SER A 396 -27.40 -13.76 1.07
N GLY A 397 -26.61 -13.94 0.00
CA GLY A 397 -26.18 -15.27 -0.41
C GLY A 397 -24.68 -15.58 -0.55
N ILE A 398 -23.76 -14.67 -0.27
CA ILE A 398 -22.29 -14.92 -0.35
C ILE A 398 -21.68 -15.25 1.03
N SER A 399 -22.48 -15.34 2.07
CA SER A 399 -22.00 -15.89 3.35
C SER A 399 -22.82 -17.15 3.72
N SER A 400 -22.13 -18.21 4.03
CA SER A 400 -22.69 -19.42 4.65
C SER A 400 -23.73 -19.06 5.73
N GLY A 401 -24.99 -19.32 5.43
CA GLY A 401 -26.06 -19.60 6.38
C GLY A 401 -26.43 -18.52 7.39
N VAL A 402 -27.32 -17.58 7.02
CA VAL A 402 -28.39 -17.08 7.89
C VAL A 402 -29.54 -16.57 7.00
N SER A 403 -30.75 -17.00 7.34
CA SER A 403 -32.00 -16.83 6.61
C SER A 403 -32.66 -15.47 6.77
N GLY A 404 -33.23 -14.95 5.64
CA GLY A 404 -34.56 -14.34 5.60
C GLY A 404 -34.70 -12.87 5.91
N ALA A 405 -34.87 -12.05 4.85
CA ALA A 405 -35.79 -10.91 4.83
C ALA A 405 -36.26 -10.68 3.39
N GLU A 406 -37.58 -10.63 3.18
CA GLU A 406 -38.22 -10.41 1.88
C GLU A 406 -37.98 -8.96 1.42
N VAL A 407 -37.53 -8.80 0.16
CA VAL A 407 -37.42 -7.51 -0.53
C VAL A 407 -38.45 -7.49 -1.67
N SER A 408 -39.23 -6.42 -1.69
CA SER A 408 -40.30 -6.15 -2.66
C SER A 408 -39.76 -5.92 -4.07
N ASP A 409 -40.55 -6.35 -5.06
CA ASP A 409 -40.33 -6.20 -6.49
C ASP A 409 -39.94 -4.76 -6.91
N MET A 410 -38.70 -4.59 -7.36
CA MET A 410 -38.21 -3.45 -8.12
C MET A 410 -37.83 -3.90 -9.53
N ASP A 411 -38.11 -3.07 -10.52
CA ASP A 411 -37.97 -3.34 -11.95
C ASP A 411 -36.58 -3.88 -12.32
N ALA A 412 -36.52 -5.12 -12.82
CA ALA A 412 -35.33 -5.89 -13.14
C ALA A 412 -34.37 -5.21 -14.15
N ALA A 413 -34.83 -4.26 -14.95
CA ALA A 413 -34.00 -3.57 -15.95
C ALA A 413 -33.12 -2.45 -15.34
N THR A 414 -33.54 -1.84 -14.23
CA THR A 414 -32.81 -0.76 -13.54
C THR A 414 -31.72 -1.33 -12.64
N ASP A 415 -31.94 -2.53 -12.08
CA ASP A 415 -30.98 -3.20 -11.19
C ASP A 415 -29.74 -3.73 -11.92
N VAL A 416 -29.88 -4.20 -13.17
CA VAL A 416 -28.76 -4.73 -13.97
C VAL A 416 -27.72 -3.66 -14.28
N GLN A 417 -28.14 -2.41 -14.50
CA GLN A 417 -27.25 -1.29 -14.80
C GLN A 417 -26.51 -0.77 -13.53
N MET A 418 -27.05 -1.04 -12.34
CA MET A 418 -26.42 -0.69 -11.05
C MET A 418 -25.26 -1.60 -10.65
N LEU A 419 -25.18 -2.79 -11.22
CA LEU A 419 -24.22 -3.82 -10.82
C LEU A 419 -22.97 -3.91 -11.72
N THR A 420 -23.01 -3.31 -12.91
CA THR A 420 -21.83 -3.22 -13.79
C THR A 420 -20.94 -2.07 -13.29
N PRO A 421 -19.66 -2.30 -12.97
CA PRO A 421 -18.82 -1.24 -12.46
C PRO A 421 -18.53 -0.18 -13.53
N ASP A 422 -18.76 1.08 -13.20
CA ASP A 422 -18.21 2.18 -13.99
C ASP A 422 -16.72 2.34 -13.74
N VAL A 423 -16.31 2.10 -12.48
CA VAL A 423 -14.93 2.21 -12.03
C VAL A 423 -14.55 1.01 -11.17
N ILE A 424 -13.37 0.45 -11.41
CA ILE A 424 -12.72 -0.50 -10.51
C ILE A 424 -11.50 0.16 -9.88
N VAL A 425 -11.39 0.08 -8.57
CA VAL A 425 -10.21 0.50 -7.80
C VAL A 425 -9.53 -0.74 -7.24
N VAL A 426 -8.22 -0.82 -7.36
CA VAL A 426 -7.42 -1.92 -6.81
C VAL A 426 -6.24 -1.38 -6.01
N ASP A 427 -6.01 -1.96 -4.81
CA ASP A 427 -4.82 -1.74 -3.98
C ASP A 427 -4.26 -3.11 -3.54
N PRO A 428 -3.71 -3.91 -4.48
CA PRO A 428 -3.28 -5.28 -4.22
C PRO A 428 -2.01 -5.32 -3.35
N PRO A 429 -1.71 -6.47 -2.71
CA PRO A 429 -0.45 -6.67 -2.02
C PRO A 429 0.75 -6.55 -2.98
N ARG A 430 1.99 -6.51 -2.43
CA ARG A 430 3.24 -6.34 -3.21
C ARG A 430 3.41 -7.26 -4.41
N LYS A 431 2.77 -8.43 -4.44
CA LYS A 431 2.80 -9.36 -5.58
C LYS A 431 1.99 -8.88 -6.80
N GLY A 432 1.21 -7.81 -6.66
CA GLY A 432 0.25 -7.33 -7.65
C GLY A 432 -1.04 -8.14 -7.64
N CYS A 433 -1.91 -7.89 -8.61
CA CYS A 433 -3.10 -8.70 -8.87
C CYS A 433 -2.70 -10.07 -9.40
N ASP A 434 -3.49 -11.10 -9.09
CA ASP A 434 -3.31 -12.36 -9.80
C ASP A 434 -3.98 -12.33 -11.19
N THR A 435 -3.63 -13.31 -12.02
CA THR A 435 -4.08 -13.35 -13.41
C THR A 435 -5.61 -13.40 -13.51
N LYS A 436 -6.28 -14.16 -12.63
CA LYS A 436 -7.75 -14.26 -12.66
C LYS A 436 -8.43 -12.94 -12.32
N CYS A 437 -7.87 -12.19 -11.34
CA CYS A 437 -8.38 -10.87 -11.01
C CYS A 437 -8.25 -9.91 -12.20
N LEU A 438 -7.08 -9.89 -12.88
CA LEU A 438 -6.87 -9.08 -14.09
C LEU A 438 -7.80 -9.48 -15.23
N GLU A 439 -7.96 -10.78 -15.50
CA GLU A 439 -8.91 -11.32 -16.49
C GLU A 439 -10.35 -10.89 -16.17
N THR A 440 -10.74 -10.92 -14.89
CA THR A 440 -12.06 -10.49 -14.45
C THR A 440 -12.26 -8.98 -14.67
N ILE A 441 -11.27 -8.15 -14.37
CA ILE A 441 -11.33 -6.70 -14.66
C ILE A 441 -11.56 -6.46 -16.16
N VAL A 442 -10.82 -7.19 -17.02
CA VAL A 442 -11.00 -7.10 -18.48
C VAL A 442 -12.39 -7.55 -18.91
N GLN A 443 -12.91 -8.65 -18.34
CA GLN A 443 -14.26 -9.17 -18.67
C GLN A 443 -15.39 -8.23 -18.24
N MET A 444 -15.25 -7.59 -17.07
CA MET A 444 -16.20 -6.60 -16.58
C MET A 444 -16.17 -5.30 -17.37
N PHE A 445 -15.06 -5.02 -18.00
CA PHE A 445 -14.81 -3.89 -18.89
C PHE A 445 -15.28 -2.53 -18.31
N PRO A 446 -14.86 -2.14 -17.09
CA PRO A 446 -15.21 -0.85 -16.52
C PRO A 446 -14.63 0.30 -17.35
N LYS A 447 -15.32 1.44 -17.37
CA LYS A 447 -14.86 2.63 -18.10
C LYS A 447 -13.48 3.11 -17.64
N ARG A 448 -13.19 2.94 -16.34
CA ARG A 448 -11.94 3.37 -15.70
C ARG A 448 -11.46 2.31 -14.70
N VAL A 449 -10.14 2.18 -14.62
CA VAL A 449 -9.47 1.41 -13.57
C VAL A 449 -8.50 2.35 -12.85
N VAL A 450 -8.61 2.45 -11.53
CA VAL A 450 -7.64 3.16 -10.69
C VAL A 450 -6.80 2.12 -9.96
N TYR A 451 -5.50 2.07 -10.27
CA TYR A 451 -4.58 1.12 -9.67
C TYR A 451 -3.66 1.83 -8.67
N VAL A 452 -3.77 1.49 -7.39
CA VAL A 452 -2.84 1.91 -6.33
C VAL A 452 -1.84 0.77 -6.12
N SER A 453 -0.54 1.07 -5.99
CA SER A 453 0.48 0.03 -5.86
C SER A 453 1.67 0.47 -5.04
N CYS A 454 2.10 -0.38 -4.11
CA CYS A 454 3.34 -0.22 -3.34
C CYS A 454 4.58 -0.82 -4.02
N ASP A 455 4.43 -1.45 -5.20
CA ASP A 455 5.54 -2.04 -5.98
C ASP A 455 5.40 -1.73 -7.47
N SER A 456 6.20 -0.80 -7.96
CA SER A 456 6.16 -0.35 -9.35
C SER A 456 6.59 -1.41 -10.38
N ALA A 457 7.25 -2.51 -9.96
CA ALA A 457 7.62 -3.58 -10.88
C ALA A 457 6.43 -4.51 -11.16
N THR A 458 5.70 -4.93 -10.13
CA THR A 458 4.46 -5.70 -10.31
C THR A 458 3.37 -4.86 -10.95
N LEU A 459 3.26 -3.57 -10.59
CA LEU A 459 2.39 -2.62 -11.27
C LEU A 459 2.66 -2.60 -12.78
N ALA A 460 3.92 -2.44 -13.20
CA ALA A 460 4.28 -2.38 -14.62
C ALA A 460 3.88 -3.65 -15.40
N ARG A 461 3.99 -4.83 -14.77
CA ARG A 461 3.52 -6.11 -15.32
C ARG A 461 2.00 -6.12 -15.51
N ASP A 462 1.27 -5.69 -14.50
CA ASP A 462 -0.19 -5.72 -14.50
C ASP A 462 -0.77 -4.68 -15.47
N LEU A 463 -0.17 -3.49 -15.54
CA LEU A 463 -0.54 -2.47 -16.53
C LEU A 463 -0.31 -2.94 -17.96
N LYS A 464 0.80 -3.65 -18.23
CA LYS A 464 1.05 -4.24 -19.55
C LYS A 464 -0.09 -5.18 -19.95
N PHE A 465 -0.51 -6.07 -19.05
CA PHE A 465 -1.62 -6.99 -19.30
C PHE A 465 -2.92 -6.23 -19.61
N LEU A 466 -3.27 -5.22 -18.80
CA LEU A 466 -4.49 -4.44 -19.01
C LEU A 466 -4.45 -3.69 -20.35
N CYS A 467 -3.29 -3.09 -20.71
CA CYS A 467 -3.13 -2.38 -21.97
C CYS A 467 -3.18 -3.31 -23.20
N GLU A 468 -2.67 -4.54 -23.10
CA GLU A 468 -2.81 -5.56 -24.15
C GLU A 468 -4.26 -6.06 -24.30
N ASN A 469 -5.15 -5.74 -23.33
CA ASN A 469 -6.54 -6.17 -23.29
C ASN A 469 -7.55 -5.01 -23.27
N GLY A 470 -7.28 -3.94 -24.01
CA GLY A 470 -8.25 -2.89 -24.32
C GLY A 470 -8.25 -1.68 -23.37
N TYR A 471 -7.21 -1.50 -22.56
CA TYR A 471 -7.02 -0.32 -21.75
C TYR A 471 -5.82 0.51 -22.19
N GLU A 472 -5.82 1.78 -21.83
CA GLU A 472 -4.68 2.68 -21.99
C GLU A 472 -4.39 3.43 -20.69
N VAL A 473 -3.12 3.64 -20.39
CA VAL A 473 -2.69 4.44 -19.23
C VAL A 473 -2.89 5.92 -19.56
N LYS A 474 -3.63 6.62 -18.72
CA LYS A 474 -3.91 8.06 -18.87
C LYS A 474 -3.10 8.93 -17.93
N ARG A 475 -2.88 8.48 -16.70
CA ARG A 475 -2.15 9.25 -15.69
C ARG A 475 -1.37 8.30 -14.78
N VAL A 476 -0.18 8.69 -14.39
CA VAL A 476 0.67 7.98 -13.44
C VAL A 476 1.24 8.98 -12.45
N ARG A 477 1.05 8.76 -11.16
CA ARG A 477 1.60 9.63 -10.13
C ARG A 477 2.20 8.84 -8.97
N GLY A 478 3.46 9.10 -8.66
CA GLY A 478 4.11 8.56 -7.46
C GLY A 478 3.69 9.34 -6.22
N CYS A 479 3.68 8.66 -5.06
CA CYS A 479 3.50 9.27 -3.76
C CYS A 479 4.53 8.72 -2.78
N ASP A 480 5.31 9.62 -2.16
CA ASP A 480 6.27 9.21 -1.14
C ASP A 480 5.59 8.97 0.20
N MET A 481 5.08 7.75 0.40
CA MET A 481 4.52 7.28 1.68
C MET A 481 5.59 6.94 2.71
N PHE A 482 6.83 6.69 2.28
CA PHE A 482 7.89 6.08 3.08
C PHE A 482 9.20 6.84 2.92
N GLY A 483 9.26 8.09 3.36
CA GLY A 483 10.47 8.92 3.37
C GLY A 483 11.66 8.18 3.96
N GLN A 484 12.87 8.46 3.48
CA GLN A 484 14.14 7.85 3.90
C GLN A 484 14.32 6.38 3.45
N THR A 485 13.32 5.80 2.77
CA THR A 485 13.35 4.43 2.25
C THR A 485 13.24 4.43 0.72
N VAL A 486 13.54 3.30 0.09
CA VAL A 486 13.41 3.12 -1.37
C VAL A 486 11.98 2.81 -1.84
N SER A 487 11.04 2.67 -0.92
CA SER A 487 9.64 2.37 -1.23
C SER A 487 8.90 3.61 -1.73
N VAL A 488 7.99 3.40 -2.66
CA VAL A 488 7.13 4.44 -3.23
C VAL A 488 5.79 3.84 -3.59
N GLU A 489 4.70 4.54 -3.27
CA GLU A 489 3.37 4.23 -3.76
C GLU A 489 3.14 4.89 -5.12
N THR A 490 2.30 4.28 -5.94
CA THR A 490 2.00 4.79 -7.28
C THR A 490 0.50 4.66 -7.54
N VAL A 491 -0.14 5.73 -7.99
CA VAL A 491 -1.53 5.72 -8.46
C VAL A 491 -1.52 5.83 -9.98
N VAL A 492 -2.29 4.97 -10.65
CA VAL A 492 -2.44 4.97 -12.10
C VAL A 492 -3.92 5.01 -12.46
N LEU A 493 -4.25 5.85 -13.43
CA LEU A 493 -5.54 5.84 -14.11
C LEU A 493 -5.39 5.13 -15.45
N LEU A 494 -6.22 4.11 -15.66
CA LEU A 494 -6.45 3.53 -16.99
C LEU A 494 -7.89 3.84 -17.42
N SER A 495 -8.06 4.05 -18.71
CA SER A 495 -9.38 4.10 -19.36
C SER A 495 -9.45 3.07 -20.48
N GLN A 496 -10.67 2.73 -20.90
CA GLN A 496 -10.85 1.95 -22.11
C GLN A 496 -10.17 2.64 -23.30
N GLN A 497 -9.51 1.87 -24.14
CA GLN A 497 -9.03 2.37 -25.43
C GLN A 497 -10.25 2.76 -26.26
N LYS A 498 -10.21 3.95 -26.86
CA LYS A 498 -11.18 4.27 -27.90
C LYS A 498 -10.88 3.34 -29.08
N PRO A 499 -11.92 2.74 -29.70
CA PRO A 499 -11.68 2.03 -30.96
C PRO A 499 -10.96 2.98 -31.93
N ASP A 500 -9.83 2.54 -32.49
CA ASP A 500 -9.08 3.29 -33.50
C ASP A 500 -9.84 3.49 -34.80
N ASP A 501 -11.00 2.83 -34.94
CA ASP A 501 -11.87 2.85 -36.09
C ASP A 501 -13.16 3.64 -35.82
N THR A 502 -13.09 4.95 -35.77
CA THR A 502 -14.14 5.75 -36.38
C THR A 502 -13.85 5.74 -37.88
N ILE A 503 -14.40 4.77 -38.61
CA ILE A 503 -14.57 4.93 -40.04
C ILE A 503 -15.60 6.07 -40.15
N GLU A 504 -15.17 7.29 -40.41
CA GLU A 504 -16.03 8.34 -40.95
C GLU A 504 -16.42 7.86 -42.34
N ILE A 505 -17.56 7.18 -42.43
CA ILE A 505 -18.22 6.95 -43.70
C ILE A 505 -18.89 8.29 -44.01
N ASP A 506 -18.26 9.09 -44.83
CA ASP A 506 -18.88 10.22 -45.50
C ASP A 506 -19.96 9.64 -46.43
N LEU A 507 -21.15 9.45 -45.92
CA LEU A 507 -22.31 9.11 -46.70
C LEU A 507 -22.76 10.40 -47.37
N ASP A 508 -22.34 10.57 -48.62
CA ASP A 508 -22.89 11.58 -49.48
C ASP A 508 -24.36 11.23 -49.74
N LEU A 509 -25.26 11.93 -49.03
CA LEU A 509 -26.71 11.69 -49.08
C LEU A 509 -27.26 12.03 -50.48
N ASP A 510 -26.52 12.73 -51.33
CA ASP A 510 -26.88 13.04 -52.72
C ASP A 510 -26.71 11.81 -53.68
N GLU A 511 -25.86 10.83 -53.34
CA GLU A 511 -25.75 9.57 -54.09
C GLU A 511 -26.85 8.55 -53.75
N LEU A 512 -27.54 8.69 -52.63
CA LEU A 512 -28.65 7.79 -52.26
C LEU A 512 -29.96 8.11 -52.98
N ASP A 513 -30.09 9.29 -53.60
CA ASP A 513 -31.29 9.68 -54.36
C ASP A 513 -31.23 9.25 -55.82
N ALA A 514 -30.09 8.82 -56.33
CA ALA A 514 -29.94 8.30 -57.69
C ALA A 514 -30.38 6.85 -57.87
N THR A 515 -30.62 6.10 -56.76
CA THR A 515 -30.95 4.67 -56.79
C THR A 515 -32.46 4.37 -56.62
N SER A 516 -33.31 5.36 -56.54
CA SER A 516 -34.76 5.18 -56.49
C SER A 516 -35.37 4.65 -57.80
N ALA A 517 -34.62 4.57 -58.88
CA ALA A 517 -35.05 4.04 -60.18
C ALA A 517 -34.71 2.55 -60.39
N GLU A 518 -33.81 1.93 -59.64
CA GLU A 518 -33.36 0.56 -59.81
C GLU A 518 -33.88 -0.44 -58.74
N LEU A 519 -34.56 0.01 -57.71
CA LEU A 519 -35.14 -0.86 -56.71
C LEU A 519 -36.48 -1.44 -57.11
N LYS A 520 -36.54 -2.09 -58.27
CA LYS A 520 -37.62 -3.01 -58.65
C LYS A 520 -37.14 -4.42 -59.05
N ALA A 521 -35.95 -4.81 -58.63
CA ALA A 521 -35.61 -6.22 -58.64
C ALA A 521 -36.22 -6.86 -57.39
N THR A 522 -37.23 -7.68 -57.57
CA THR A 522 -37.87 -8.44 -56.51
C THR A 522 -36.87 -9.50 -56.00
N TYR A 523 -36.96 -9.85 -54.75
CA TYR A 523 -36.13 -10.85 -54.03
C TYR A 523 -36.05 -12.24 -54.70
N GLN A 524 -36.78 -12.44 -55.77
CA GLN A 524 -36.76 -13.67 -56.60
C GLN A 524 -35.73 -13.63 -57.74
N GLU A 525 -35.29 -12.45 -58.17
CA GLU A 525 -34.30 -12.32 -59.27
C GLU A 525 -32.84 -12.43 -58.81
N ILE A 526 -32.61 -12.51 -57.49
CA ILE A 526 -31.26 -12.69 -56.91
C ILE A 526 -30.96 -14.17 -56.61
N LYS A 527 -31.90 -15.10 -56.96
CA LYS A 527 -31.78 -16.53 -56.65
C LYS A 527 -31.56 -17.44 -57.86
N ASP A 528 -31.50 -16.89 -59.06
CA ASP A 528 -31.07 -17.58 -60.28
C ASP A 528 -29.65 -17.06 -60.72
#